data_93f093a5f0ba99dc40c831d993487b93
#
_entry.id   93f093a5f0ba99dc40c831d993487b93
#
_cell.length_a   1.000
_cell.length_b   1.000
_cell.length_c   1.000
_cell.angle_alpha   90.00
_cell.angle_beta   90.00
_cell.angle_gamma   90.00
#
_symmetry.space_group_name_H-M   'P 1'
#
loop_
_entity.id
_entity.type
_entity.pdbx_description
1 polymer ?
#
loop_
_entity_poly.entity_id
_entity_poly.type
_entity_poly.pdbx_seq_one_letter_code
_entity_poly.pdbx_strand_id
1 'polypeptide(L)'
;MLLQENYDYIIIGSGFGGSVSALRLAEKGYSVLVIEKGKEFGSSDFAKTNWDLRKWLWIPALKCFGIQKLNFFRHASILSGVGVGGGSLVYANTLPKPKSPFFVNGSWAGLENWEEELAPFYETAWKMLGAAVNPVLAESDLVMQKLAEQIGKAAHFSPTTAAIYFGEPDVTVKDPYFGGKGPDRTGCQHCGACMTGCRHNAKNTLDKNYLHLARQLGVTILAEHLVTSVNPLGEKGNAGYTVGFRKSTTYFSKTQTLEAKNIIFAGGVLGTVPLLLKFKKTTLPGLSPRVGDMLRTNNEALIYNTSTDKTLELHKGIAIGSILEVDENSHLEPVRYGEGSGFWRLTMMPMVSEKNPLLRILKLIALPFSAPVSWFKVFFVRDFARSSTVLLFMQHLDSTLKLRIGLFGTKTLIEKGKAPTPFIPEAHRLAHMFSALIKAKPQIMVNEVLAGIPSTAHILGGACMGSTPEEGVIDSNNKVFGYENMYVFDGSMISANPGVNPSLSITAISERGMSKIQRKVPELTKE
;
A
#
# COMPACT_ATOMS: atom_id res chain seq x y z
N MET A 1 -12.21 -27.72 -3.00
CA MET A 1 -13.40 -26.92 -2.64
C MET A 1 -14.16 -26.65 -3.93
N LEU A 2 -15.43 -27.06 -4.02
CA LEU A 2 -16.26 -26.77 -5.19
C LEU A 2 -16.71 -25.32 -5.11
N LEU A 3 -16.48 -24.54 -6.17
CA LEU A 3 -17.00 -23.18 -6.29
C LEU A 3 -18.52 -23.26 -6.55
N GLN A 4 -19.28 -22.30 -6.02
CA GLN A 4 -20.69 -22.12 -6.38
C GLN A 4 -20.75 -21.57 -7.81
N GLU A 5 -21.81 -21.86 -8.53
CA GLU A 5 -22.00 -21.30 -9.87
C GLU A 5 -22.33 -19.81 -9.82
N ASN A 6 -23.05 -19.37 -8.79
CA ASN A 6 -23.53 -18.02 -8.59
C ASN A 6 -23.18 -17.49 -7.18
N TYR A 7 -22.79 -16.22 -7.12
CA TYR A 7 -22.54 -15.50 -5.89
C TYR A 7 -23.36 -14.21 -5.80
N ASP A 8 -23.68 -13.76 -4.59
CA ASP A 8 -24.25 -12.42 -4.44
C ASP A 8 -23.18 -11.36 -4.75
N TYR A 9 -21.92 -11.60 -4.35
CA TYR A 9 -20.79 -10.71 -4.61
C TYR A 9 -19.54 -11.46 -5.06
N ILE A 10 -18.88 -10.98 -6.13
CA ILE A 10 -17.49 -11.32 -6.45
C ILE A 10 -16.62 -10.10 -6.20
N ILE A 11 -15.59 -10.26 -5.37
CA ILE A 11 -14.63 -9.23 -5.00
C ILE A 11 -13.32 -9.51 -5.72
N ILE A 12 -12.81 -8.54 -6.49
CA ILE A 12 -11.59 -8.65 -7.29
C ILE A 12 -10.42 -8.03 -6.53
N GLY A 13 -9.70 -8.86 -5.80
CA GLY A 13 -8.59 -8.48 -4.91
C GLY A 13 -8.93 -8.61 -3.43
N SER A 14 -7.92 -8.98 -2.64
CA SER A 14 -8.02 -9.26 -1.20
C SER A 14 -7.27 -8.26 -0.32
N GLY A 15 -6.99 -7.05 -0.85
CA GLY A 15 -6.34 -5.96 -0.10
C GLY A 15 -7.27 -5.33 0.95
N PHE A 16 -6.91 -4.17 1.48
CA PHE A 16 -7.65 -3.52 2.58
C PHE A 16 -9.14 -3.40 2.30
N GLY A 17 -9.55 -2.81 1.19
CA GLY A 17 -10.97 -2.66 0.87
C GLY A 17 -11.67 -3.98 0.55
N GLY A 18 -11.01 -4.89 -0.17
CA GLY A 18 -11.57 -6.20 -0.49
C GLY A 18 -11.81 -7.06 0.75
N SER A 19 -10.91 -6.99 1.72
CA SER A 19 -11.02 -7.71 3.00
C SER A 19 -12.18 -7.19 3.86
N VAL A 20 -12.29 -5.86 3.97
CA VAL A 20 -13.43 -5.21 4.66
C VAL A 20 -14.73 -5.61 3.98
N SER A 21 -14.81 -5.50 2.66
CA SER A 21 -16.00 -5.87 1.89
C SER A 21 -16.39 -7.33 2.11
N ALA A 22 -15.42 -8.25 2.07
CA ALA A 22 -15.65 -9.67 2.27
C ALA A 22 -16.30 -9.96 3.62
N LEU A 23 -15.76 -9.42 4.71
CA LEU A 23 -16.30 -9.62 6.05
C LEU A 23 -17.68 -8.99 6.20
N ARG A 24 -17.82 -7.69 5.87
CA ARG A 24 -19.06 -6.96 6.12
C ARG A 24 -20.24 -7.48 5.30
N LEU A 25 -19.99 -7.97 4.09
CA LEU A 25 -21.03 -8.62 3.26
C LEU A 25 -21.43 -9.98 3.82
N ALA A 26 -20.47 -10.79 4.27
CA ALA A 26 -20.78 -12.07 4.91
C ALA A 26 -21.59 -11.91 6.21
N GLU A 27 -21.26 -10.90 7.05
CA GLU A 27 -22.03 -10.53 8.25
C GLU A 27 -23.46 -10.10 7.92
N LYS A 28 -23.72 -9.65 6.69
CA LYS A 28 -25.05 -9.28 6.18
C LYS A 28 -25.79 -10.44 5.50
N GLY A 29 -25.19 -11.64 5.46
CA GLY A 29 -25.80 -12.86 4.93
C GLY A 29 -25.61 -13.06 3.43
N TYR A 30 -24.73 -12.33 2.78
CA TYR A 30 -24.44 -12.50 1.36
C TYR A 30 -23.43 -13.63 1.12
N SER A 31 -23.60 -14.36 0.01
CA SER A 31 -22.58 -15.28 -0.51
C SER A 31 -21.48 -14.49 -1.23
N VAL A 32 -20.22 -14.72 -0.83
CA VAL A 32 -19.09 -13.90 -1.28
C VAL A 32 -17.94 -14.77 -1.78
N LEU A 33 -17.42 -14.43 -2.95
CA LEU A 33 -16.16 -14.96 -3.49
C LEU A 33 -15.15 -13.82 -3.63
N VAL A 34 -13.94 -14.02 -3.08
CA VAL A 34 -12.78 -13.14 -3.30
C VAL A 34 -11.82 -13.80 -4.28
N ILE A 35 -11.47 -13.12 -5.37
CA ILE A 35 -10.49 -13.61 -6.36
C ILE A 35 -9.20 -12.81 -6.21
N GLU A 36 -8.12 -13.47 -5.80
CA GLU A 36 -6.80 -12.86 -5.58
C GLU A 36 -5.75 -13.42 -6.54
N LYS A 37 -5.01 -12.55 -7.23
CA LYS A 37 -3.99 -12.97 -8.20
C LYS A 37 -2.74 -13.58 -7.55
N GLY A 38 -2.42 -13.18 -6.33
CA GLY A 38 -1.25 -13.65 -5.60
C GLY A 38 -1.52 -14.91 -4.81
N LYS A 39 -0.46 -15.46 -4.23
CA LYS A 39 -0.52 -16.63 -3.35
C LYS A 39 -1.08 -16.28 -1.99
N GLU A 40 -1.49 -17.28 -1.26
CA GLU A 40 -1.64 -17.25 0.19
C GLU A 40 -0.30 -17.60 0.85
N PHE A 41 0.03 -16.92 1.96
CA PHE A 41 1.30 -17.05 2.66
C PHE A 41 1.09 -17.37 4.14
N GLY A 42 1.68 -18.46 4.60
CA GLY A 42 1.91 -18.71 6.02
C GLY A 42 3.20 -18.02 6.51
N SER A 43 3.39 -17.95 7.83
CA SER A 43 4.58 -17.31 8.41
C SER A 43 5.91 -17.92 7.93
N SER A 44 5.96 -19.24 7.64
CA SER A 44 7.14 -19.93 7.11
C SER A 44 7.44 -19.64 5.64
N ASP A 45 6.48 -19.13 4.88
CA ASP A 45 6.64 -18.90 3.44
C ASP A 45 7.37 -17.59 3.13
N PHE A 46 7.38 -16.66 4.08
CA PHE A 46 8.03 -15.38 3.89
C PHE A 46 9.55 -15.49 3.79
N ALA A 47 10.14 -14.63 2.97
CA ALA A 47 11.58 -14.54 2.81
C ALA A 47 12.27 -14.14 4.12
N LYS A 48 13.42 -14.78 4.44
CA LYS A 48 14.25 -14.33 5.57
C LYS A 48 14.81 -12.94 5.34
N THR A 49 15.24 -12.67 4.11
CA THR A 49 15.77 -11.37 3.67
C THR A 49 15.26 -11.10 2.26
N ASN A 50 15.37 -9.85 1.83
CA ASN A 50 14.98 -9.46 0.47
C ASN A 50 15.95 -9.94 -0.64
N TRP A 51 16.95 -10.76 -0.32
CA TRP A 51 17.79 -11.48 -1.28
C TRP A 51 17.15 -12.75 -1.81
N ASP A 52 16.19 -13.34 -1.10
CA ASP A 52 15.39 -14.45 -1.63
C ASP A 52 14.31 -13.91 -2.59
N LEU A 53 14.75 -13.57 -3.81
CA LEU A 53 13.91 -12.94 -4.83
C LEU A 53 12.70 -13.79 -5.21
N ARG A 54 12.79 -15.12 -5.14
CA ARG A 54 11.69 -16.03 -5.48
C ARG A 54 10.54 -15.92 -4.48
N LYS A 55 10.85 -15.77 -3.20
CA LYS A 55 9.88 -15.62 -2.13
C LYS A 55 9.46 -14.16 -1.89
N TRP A 56 10.32 -13.19 -2.29
CA TRP A 56 10.06 -11.79 -2.03
C TRP A 56 9.43 -11.06 -3.20
N LEU A 57 9.94 -11.23 -4.45
CA LEU A 57 9.45 -10.52 -5.62
C LEU A 57 8.30 -11.24 -6.34
N TRP A 58 7.37 -10.45 -6.87
CA TRP A 58 6.34 -10.91 -7.80
C TRP A 58 6.73 -10.58 -9.24
N ILE A 59 7.39 -11.54 -9.90
CA ILE A 59 7.80 -11.47 -11.31
C ILE A 59 7.47 -12.83 -11.97
N PRO A 60 6.20 -13.06 -12.36
CA PRO A 60 5.74 -14.35 -12.92
C PRO A 60 6.59 -14.84 -14.10
N ALA A 61 7.08 -13.93 -14.95
CA ALA A 61 7.97 -14.27 -16.08
C ALA A 61 9.25 -14.99 -15.63
N LEU A 62 9.73 -14.73 -14.42
CA LEU A 62 10.90 -15.39 -13.81
C LEU A 62 10.52 -16.47 -12.79
N LYS A 63 9.26 -16.90 -12.75
CA LYS A 63 8.72 -17.83 -11.74
C LYS A 63 8.94 -17.36 -10.29
N CYS A 64 9.02 -16.06 -10.08
CA CYS A 64 9.04 -15.44 -8.77
C CYS A 64 7.61 -15.06 -8.37
N PHE A 65 7.10 -15.67 -7.31
CA PHE A 65 5.72 -15.51 -6.85
C PHE A 65 5.68 -15.03 -5.38
N GLY A 66 6.52 -14.05 -5.07
CA GLY A 66 6.59 -13.43 -3.74
C GLY A 66 5.53 -12.34 -3.53
N ILE A 67 5.73 -11.57 -2.48
CA ILE A 67 4.75 -10.57 -2.00
C ILE A 67 4.94 -9.17 -2.57
N GLN A 68 6.13 -8.82 -3.09
CA GLN A 68 6.52 -7.47 -3.50
C GLN A 68 6.56 -7.33 -5.02
N LYS A 69 5.79 -6.42 -5.58
CA LYS A 69 5.83 -6.07 -6.99
C LYS A 69 6.43 -4.69 -7.19
N LEU A 70 7.35 -4.56 -8.13
CA LEU A 70 7.95 -3.31 -8.58
C LEU A 70 7.35 -2.95 -9.94
N ASN A 71 6.92 -1.70 -10.10
CA ASN A 71 6.36 -1.17 -11.34
C ASN A 71 7.09 0.13 -11.67
N PHE A 72 7.65 0.22 -12.87
CA PHE A 72 8.41 1.37 -13.35
C PHE A 72 7.60 2.13 -14.39
N PHE A 73 7.31 3.40 -14.11
CA PHE A 73 6.65 4.32 -15.02
C PHE A 73 7.54 5.53 -15.29
N ARG A 74 7.18 6.31 -16.29
CA ARG A 74 7.90 7.53 -16.66
C ARG A 74 7.95 8.58 -15.53
N HIS A 75 6.93 8.61 -14.64
CA HIS A 75 6.80 9.65 -13.63
C HIS A 75 6.84 9.13 -12.19
N ALA A 76 6.89 7.83 -11.98
CA ALA A 76 7.06 7.23 -10.66
C ALA A 76 7.47 5.76 -10.76
N SER A 77 8.32 5.31 -9.84
CA SER A 77 8.60 3.89 -9.58
C SER A 77 7.77 3.47 -8.37
N ILE A 78 6.93 2.43 -8.53
CA ILE A 78 5.90 2.11 -7.55
C ILE A 78 6.12 0.72 -6.95
N LEU A 79 6.17 0.67 -5.62
CA LEU A 79 6.20 -0.56 -4.84
C LEU A 79 4.77 -0.94 -4.46
N SER A 80 4.38 -2.21 -4.64
CA SER A 80 3.03 -2.69 -4.32
C SER A 80 3.04 -4.13 -3.80
N GLY A 81 2.02 -4.49 -3.00
CA GLY A 81 1.83 -5.84 -2.47
C GLY A 81 1.03 -6.75 -3.39
N VAL A 82 1.33 -8.06 -3.37
CA VAL A 82 0.59 -9.11 -4.09
C VAL A 82 0.48 -10.33 -3.19
N GLY A 83 -0.72 -10.89 -3.09
CA GLY A 83 -1.04 -12.06 -2.25
C GLY A 83 -2.32 -11.87 -1.48
N VAL A 84 -2.82 -12.93 -0.85
CA VAL A 84 -3.99 -12.86 0.04
C VAL A 84 -3.68 -11.92 1.21
N GLY A 85 -4.42 -10.81 1.29
CA GLY A 85 -4.13 -9.69 2.19
C GLY A 85 -3.49 -8.47 1.51
N GLY A 86 -3.15 -8.57 0.22
CA GLY A 86 -2.70 -7.44 -0.61
C GLY A 86 -1.54 -6.64 -0.02
N GLY A 87 -1.72 -5.31 0.05
CA GLY A 87 -0.72 -4.37 0.59
C GLY A 87 -0.31 -4.63 2.04
N SER A 88 -1.17 -5.29 2.85
CA SER A 88 -0.84 -5.60 4.24
C SER A 88 0.33 -6.57 4.40
N LEU A 89 0.65 -7.34 3.37
CA LEU A 89 1.80 -8.25 3.38
C LEU A 89 3.12 -7.48 3.39
N VAL A 90 3.18 -6.33 2.70
CA VAL A 90 4.41 -5.54 2.48
C VAL A 90 4.45 -4.20 3.22
N TYR A 91 3.34 -3.71 3.79
CA TYR A 91 3.32 -2.41 4.47
C TYR A 91 4.20 -2.40 5.73
N ALA A 92 4.59 -1.21 6.16
CA ALA A 92 5.40 -1.00 7.36
C ALA A 92 4.56 -0.96 8.66
N ASN A 93 3.28 -1.31 8.58
CA ASN A 93 2.29 -1.47 9.66
C ASN A 93 1.80 -0.16 10.30
N THR A 94 2.40 0.97 10.00
CA THR A 94 1.98 2.25 10.60
C THR A 94 0.59 2.68 10.12
N LEU A 95 -0.20 3.25 11.03
CA LEU A 95 -1.62 3.57 10.84
C LEU A 95 -1.95 5.02 11.25
N PRO A 96 -1.29 6.02 10.67
CA PRO A 96 -1.60 7.42 10.95
C PRO A 96 -2.94 7.83 10.33
N LYS A 97 -3.69 8.68 11.04
CA LYS A 97 -4.86 9.37 10.48
C LYS A 97 -4.39 10.61 9.71
N PRO A 98 -4.93 10.88 8.51
CA PRO A 98 -4.65 12.12 7.78
C PRO A 98 -5.09 13.37 8.55
N LYS A 99 -4.44 14.50 8.25
CA LYS A 99 -4.84 15.83 8.76
C LYS A 99 -6.05 16.37 8.01
N SER A 100 -6.69 17.40 8.57
CA SER A 100 -7.92 18.03 8.02
C SER A 100 -7.87 18.39 6.53
N PRO A 101 -6.72 18.83 5.94
CA PRO A 101 -6.66 19.08 4.50
C PRO A 101 -7.07 17.91 3.61
N PHE A 102 -6.87 16.66 4.05
CA PHE A 102 -7.31 15.47 3.32
C PHE A 102 -8.83 15.43 3.12
N PHE A 103 -9.59 15.84 4.12
CA PHE A 103 -11.04 15.70 4.14
C PHE A 103 -11.76 16.81 3.35
N VAL A 104 -11.10 17.94 3.11
CA VAL A 104 -11.70 19.13 2.47
C VAL A 104 -11.16 19.42 1.06
N ASN A 105 -10.16 18.66 0.61
CA ASN A 105 -9.54 18.84 -0.70
C ASN A 105 -9.83 17.66 -1.66
N GLY A 106 -9.35 17.78 -2.89
CA GLY A 106 -9.52 16.74 -3.92
C GLY A 106 -10.89 16.73 -4.58
N SER A 107 -11.21 15.63 -5.28
CA SER A 107 -12.46 15.54 -6.06
C SER A 107 -13.69 15.19 -5.22
N TRP A 108 -13.55 14.78 -4.01
CA TRP A 108 -14.65 14.51 -3.07
C TRP A 108 -15.02 15.71 -2.19
N ALA A 109 -14.27 16.82 -2.31
CA ALA A 109 -14.56 18.03 -1.57
C ALA A 109 -16.01 18.48 -1.79
N GLY A 110 -16.74 18.74 -0.69
CA GLY A 110 -18.13 19.18 -0.75
C GLY A 110 -19.18 18.07 -1.03
N LEU A 111 -18.79 16.81 -1.26
CA LEU A 111 -19.75 15.72 -1.38
C LEU A 111 -20.33 15.31 -0.03
N GLU A 112 -19.53 15.35 1.00
CA GLU A 112 -19.88 14.99 2.39
C GLU A 112 -19.02 15.81 3.35
N ASN A 113 -19.39 15.86 4.65
CA ASN A 113 -18.48 16.26 5.71
C ASN A 113 -17.56 15.08 6.09
N TRP A 114 -16.53 14.83 5.26
CA TRP A 114 -15.72 13.63 5.35
C TRP A 114 -15.00 13.43 6.68
N GLU A 115 -14.57 14.49 7.35
CA GLU A 115 -13.86 14.38 8.64
C GLU A 115 -14.77 13.84 9.73
N GLU A 116 -16.01 14.31 9.78
CA GLU A 116 -17.04 13.86 10.71
C GLU A 116 -17.60 12.48 10.31
N GLU A 117 -17.95 12.31 9.03
CA GLU A 117 -18.52 11.07 8.49
C GLU A 117 -17.57 9.87 8.68
N LEU A 118 -16.26 10.06 8.50
CA LEU A 118 -15.28 8.99 8.61
C LEU A 118 -14.76 8.73 10.02
N ALA A 119 -14.99 9.62 10.98
CA ALA A 119 -14.46 9.49 12.34
C ALA A 119 -14.79 8.14 13.00
N PRO A 120 -16.04 7.64 13.05
CA PRO A 120 -16.36 6.35 13.66
C PRO A 120 -15.76 5.17 12.90
N PHE A 121 -15.52 5.31 11.60
CA PHE A 121 -14.93 4.26 10.78
C PHE A 121 -13.40 4.19 10.91
N TYR A 122 -12.73 5.29 11.25
CA TYR A 122 -11.33 5.26 11.67
C TYR A 122 -11.15 4.46 12.96
N GLU A 123 -12.02 4.67 13.95
CA GLU A 123 -12.00 3.89 15.20
C GLU A 123 -12.23 2.40 14.94
N THR A 124 -13.20 2.08 14.09
CA THR A 124 -13.46 0.71 13.66
C THR A 124 -12.26 0.11 12.97
N ALA A 125 -11.61 0.84 12.06
CA ALA A 125 -10.44 0.41 11.33
C ALA A 125 -9.24 0.15 12.26
N TRP A 126 -8.95 1.05 13.22
CA TRP A 126 -7.89 0.85 14.20
C TRP A 126 -8.13 -0.41 15.02
N LYS A 127 -9.34 -0.61 15.53
CA LYS A 127 -9.72 -1.81 16.29
C LYS A 127 -9.53 -3.08 15.45
N MET A 128 -10.06 -3.12 14.25
CA MET A 128 -10.02 -4.30 13.38
C MET A 128 -8.61 -4.63 12.89
N LEU A 129 -7.77 -3.62 12.68
CA LEU A 129 -6.36 -3.79 12.32
C LEU A 129 -5.47 -4.09 13.54
N GLY A 130 -6.03 -4.11 14.75
CA GLY A 130 -5.29 -4.38 15.99
C GLY A 130 -4.18 -3.34 16.21
N ALA A 131 -4.54 -2.07 16.07
CA ALA A 131 -3.64 -0.94 16.22
C ALA A 131 -3.14 -0.80 17.66
N ALA A 132 -1.85 -0.63 17.84
CA ALA A 132 -1.21 -0.36 19.12
C ALA A 132 -0.05 0.62 18.97
N VAL A 133 0.17 1.47 19.96
CA VAL A 133 1.33 2.36 19.99
C VAL A 133 2.61 1.54 20.15
N ASN A 134 3.63 1.84 19.36
CA ASN A 134 4.93 1.17 19.45
C ASN A 134 5.56 1.40 20.84
N PRO A 135 5.76 0.35 21.65
CA PRO A 135 6.28 0.49 23.02
C PRO A 135 7.80 0.66 23.07
N VAL A 136 8.51 0.41 21.95
CA VAL A 136 9.97 0.38 21.92
C VAL A 136 10.52 1.28 20.82
N LEU A 137 11.20 2.34 21.21
CA LEU A 137 11.99 3.16 20.31
C LEU A 137 13.36 2.50 20.12
N ALA A 138 13.66 2.05 18.91
CA ALA A 138 14.94 1.48 18.55
C ALA A 138 15.90 2.57 18.05
N GLU A 139 17.13 2.21 17.71
CA GLU A 139 18.22 3.15 17.44
C GLU A 139 17.88 4.22 16.38
N SER A 140 17.27 3.82 15.25
CA SER A 140 16.85 4.79 14.23
C SER A 140 15.80 5.78 14.74
N ASP A 141 14.92 5.35 15.66
CA ASP A 141 13.90 6.20 16.28
C ASP A 141 14.53 7.20 17.25
N LEU A 142 15.53 6.76 18.04
CA LEU A 142 16.29 7.62 18.95
C LEU A 142 17.11 8.66 18.18
N VAL A 143 17.66 8.31 17.02
CA VAL A 143 18.34 9.27 16.12
C VAL A 143 17.33 10.27 15.55
N MET A 144 16.11 9.81 15.18
CA MET A 144 15.04 10.70 14.73
C MET A 144 14.60 11.66 15.83
N GLN A 145 14.52 11.21 17.08
CA GLN A 145 14.24 12.06 18.23
C GLN A 145 15.30 13.16 18.39
N LYS A 146 16.60 12.82 18.30
CA LYS A 146 17.68 13.82 18.32
C LYS A 146 17.60 14.80 17.16
N LEU A 147 17.21 14.34 15.95
CA LEU A 147 16.94 15.22 14.83
C LEU A 147 15.81 16.20 15.13
N ALA A 148 14.72 15.70 15.74
CA ALA A 148 13.58 16.53 16.14
C ALA A 148 13.99 17.63 17.13
N GLU A 149 14.86 17.31 18.11
CA GLU A 149 15.44 18.28 19.05
C GLU A 149 16.27 19.33 18.33
N GLN A 150 17.16 18.92 17.41
CA GLN A 150 18.02 19.83 16.64
C GLN A 150 17.25 20.84 15.78
N ILE A 151 16.08 20.45 15.27
CA ILE A 151 15.24 21.36 14.45
C ILE A 151 14.15 22.06 15.27
N GLY A 152 14.20 21.96 16.61
CA GLY A 152 13.20 22.59 17.51
C GLY A 152 11.80 21.99 17.42
N LYS A 153 11.68 20.70 17.04
CA LYS A 153 10.41 19.98 16.85
C LYS A 153 10.24 18.78 17.80
N ALA A 154 10.92 18.77 18.94
CA ALA A 154 10.86 17.66 19.91
C ALA A 154 9.42 17.30 20.32
N ALA A 155 8.53 18.29 20.50
CA ALA A 155 7.13 18.09 20.84
C ALA A 155 6.27 17.46 19.70
N HIS A 156 6.80 17.40 18.49
CA HIS A 156 6.16 16.85 17.30
C HIS A 156 6.71 15.47 16.90
N PHE A 157 7.55 14.88 17.74
CA PHE A 157 8.04 13.52 17.62
C PHE A 157 7.17 12.58 18.48
N SER A 158 6.76 11.46 17.91
CA SER A 158 5.99 10.43 18.64
C SER A 158 6.30 9.01 18.16
N PRO A 159 6.16 8.00 19.03
CA PRO A 159 6.06 6.61 18.59
C PRO A 159 4.89 6.43 17.64
N THR A 160 5.05 5.58 16.62
CA THR A 160 3.96 5.30 15.67
C THR A 160 2.90 4.39 16.27
N THR A 161 1.64 4.54 15.85
CA THR A 161 0.59 3.53 16.03
C THR A 161 0.70 2.52 14.90
N ALA A 162 0.83 1.23 15.24
CA ALA A 162 1.12 0.17 14.27
C ALA A 162 0.20 -1.05 14.43
N ALA A 163 -0.07 -1.72 13.31
CA ALA A 163 -0.83 -2.98 13.25
C ALA A 163 0.07 -4.17 13.62
N ILE A 164 0.47 -4.25 14.88
CA ILE A 164 1.36 -5.28 15.42
C ILE A 164 0.89 -5.72 16.80
N TYR A 165 0.97 -7.02 17.07
CA TYR A 165 0.80 -7.55 18.42
C TYR A 165 2.12 -7.43 19.18
N PHE A 166 2.16 -6.54 20.18
CA PHE A 166 3.32 -6.23 21.03
C PHE A 166 3.34 -7.05 22.34
N GLY A 167 2.78 -8.27 22.33
CA GLY A 167 2.91 -9.17 23.47
C GLY A 167 4.36 -9.56 23.76
N GLU A 168 4.56 -10.39 24.76
CA GLU A 168 5.89 -10.91 25.12
C GLU A 168 6.53 -11.60 23.90
N PRO A 169 7.78 -11.24 23.51
CA PRO A 169 8.48 -11.80 22.36
C PRO A 169 8.47 -13.35 22.39
N ASP A 170 8.19 -13.97 21.24
CA ASP A 170 8.10 -15.43 21.06
C ASP A 170 6.99 -16.15 21.84
N VAL A 171 6.23 -15.47 22.69
CA VAL A 171 5.10 -16.05 23.40
C VAL A 171 3.85 -15.98 22.52
N THR A 172 3.25 -17.13 22.28
CA THR A 172 2.00 -17.25 21.51
C THR A 172 0.81 -17.25 22.46
N VAL A 173 -0.17 -16.38 22.17
CA VAL A 173 -1.45 -16.32 22.90
C VAL A 173 -2.61 -16.59 21.94
N LYS A 174 -3.71 -17.11 22.49
CA LYS A 174 -4.96 -17.26 21.72
C LYS A 174 -5.59 -15.89 21.53
N ASP A 175 -6.06 -15.65 20.32
CA ASP A 175 -6.79 -14.46 19.87
C ASP A 175 -6.85 -13.27 20.85
N PRO A 176 -5.94 -12.30 20.75
CA PRO A 176 -5.96 -11.14 21.64
C PRO A 176 -6.92 -10.02 21.18
N TYR A 177 -7.67 -10.20 20.06
CA TYR A 177 -8.41 -9.10 19.40
C TYR A 177 -9.91 -9.33 19.25
N PHE A 178 -10.37 -10.59 19.02
CA PHE A 178 -11.71 -10.87 18.51
C PHE A 178 -12.53 -11.81 19.42
N GLY A 179 -12.18 -11.90 20.70
CA GLY A 179 -12.95 -12.67 21.70
C GLY A 179 -12.99 -14.18 21.41
N GLY A 180 -11.89 -14.74 20.96
CA GLY A 180 -11.72 -16.16 20.65
C GLY A 180 -12.09 -16.54 19.20
N LYS A 181 -12.51 -15.58 18.37
CA LYS A 181 -12.81 -15.81 16.94
C LYS A 181 -11.62 -15.54 16.02
N GLY A 182 -10.59 -14.87 16.52
CA GLY A 182 -9.36 -14.57 15.77
C GLY A 182 -8.33 -15.69 15.84
N PRO A 183 -7.26 -15.60 15.04
CA PRO A 183 -6.16 -16.56 15.10
C PRO A 183 -5.21 -16.25 16.26
N ASP A 184 -4.45 -17.26 16.66
CA ASP A 184 -3.36 -17.11 17.62
C ASP A 184 -2.35 -16.07 17.15
N ARG A 185 -1.76 -15.31 18.09
CA ARG A 185 -0.76 -14.27 17.80
C ARG A 185 0.48 -14.51 18.67
N THR A 186 1.64 -14.20 18.10
CA THR A 186 2.92 -14.29 18.81
C THR A 186 3.50 -12.89 19.01
N GLY A 187 4.07 -12.59 20.16
CA GLY A 187 4.62 -11.28 20.47
C GLY A 187 5.75 -10.85 19.52
N CYS A 188 5.85 -9.55 19.26
CA CYS A 188 6.81 -8.98 18.29
C CYS A 188 8.25 -9.08 18.81
N GLN A 189 9.16 -9.58 17.96
CA GLN A 189 10.61 -9.67 18.24
C GLN A 189 11.39 -8.40 17.87
N HIS A 190 10.75 -7.36 17.39
CA HIS A 190 11.41 -6.12 16.96
C HIS A 190 12.56 -6.34 15.94
N CYS A 191 12.38 -7.28 15.01
CA CYS A 191 13.41 -7.73 14.06
C CYS A 191 13.53 -6.88 12.78
N GLY A 192 12.72 -5.84 12.59
CA GLY A 192 12.73 -4.95 11.42
C GLY A 192 12.22 -5.57 10.11
N ALA A 193 11.83 -6.84 10.07
CA ALA A 193 11.52 -7.58 8.85
C ALA A 193 10.07 -7.43 8.35
N CYS A 194 9.29 -6.46 8.85
CA CYS A 194 7.86 -6.34 8.55
C CYS A 194 7.55 -6.25 7.05
N MET A 195 8.39 -5.57 6.25
CA MET A 195 8.19 -5.38 4.81
C MET A 195 8.67 -6.57 3.94
N THR A 196 9.35 -7.55 4.52
CA THR A 196 9.67 -8.81 3.84
C THR A 196 8.69 -9.93 4.18
N GLY A 197 7.67 -9.61 5.02
CA GLY A 197 6.70 -10.54 5.57
C GLY A 197 7.07 -10.99 6.99
N CYS A 198 6.08 -11.04 7.89
CA CYS A 198 6.32 -11.39 9.28
C CYS A 198 6.37 -12.91 9.49
N ARG A 199 7.55 -13.44 9.78
CA ARG A 199 7.78 -14.87 10.07
C ARG A 199 7.44 -15.25 11.51
N HIS A 200 7.19 -14.26 12.37
CA HIS A 200 6.94 -14.42 13.82
C HIS A 200 5.47 -14.29 14.22
N ASN A 201 4.54 -14.20 13.24
CA ASN A 201 3.11 -14.09 13.49
C ASN A 201 2.67 -12.88 14.36
N ALA A 202 3.50 -11.83 14.46
CA ALA A 202 3.20 -10.62 15.23
C ALA A 202 2.48 -9.53 14.42
N LYS A 203 2.76 -9.43 13.12
CA LYS A 203 2.18 -8.45 12.20
C LYS A 203 0.71 -8.75 11.93
N ASN A 204 -0.18 -7.76 12.07
CA ASN A 204 -1.60 -7.85 11.78
C ASN A 204 -1.87 -7.62 10.29
N THR A 205 -1.64 -8.65 9.48
CA THR A 205 -2.02 -8.70 8.07
C THR A 205 -3.51 -9.08 7.93
N LEU A 206 -4.13 -8.77 6.80
CA LEU A 206 -5.58 -8.91 6.61
C LEU A 206 -6.07 -10.37 6.64
N ASP A 207 -5.20 -11.33 6.40
CA ASP A 207 -5.46 -12.76 6.59
C ASP A 207 -5.61 -13.17 8.06
N LYS A 208 -5.24 -12.30 8.99
CA LYS A 208 -5.30 -12.53 10.44
C LYS A 208 -6.43 -11.76 11.14
N ASN A 209 -7.18 -10.97 10.40
CA ASN A 209 -8.32 -10.21 10.90
C ASN A 209 -9.52 -10.34 9.95
N TYR A 210 -9.77 -9.37 9.09
CA TYR A 210 -10.95 -9.37 8.21
C TYR A 210 -11.14 -10.65 7.41
N LEU A 211 -10.12 -11.14 6.72
CA LEU A 211 -10.25 -12.34 5.89
C LEU A 211 -10.38 -13.61 6.73
N HIS A 212 -9.73 -13.67 7.91
CA HIS A 212 -9.90 -14.77 8.84
C HIS A 212 -11.35 -14.90 9.29
N LEU A 213 -11.91 -13.78 9.78
CA LEU A 213 -13.31 -13.73 10.24
C LEU A 213 -14.30 -13.98 9.09
N ALA A 214 -14.02 -13.44 7.90
CA ALA A 214 -14.85 -13.67 6.72
C ALA A 214 -14.93 -15.16 6.33
N ARG A 215 -13.80 -15.88 6.38
CA ARG A 215 -13.77 -17.34 6.14
C ARG A 215 -14.63 -18.12 7.13
N GLN A 216 -14.66 -17.73 8.39
CA GLN A 216 -15.51 -18.37 9.38
C GLN A 216 -17.01 -18.18 9.08
N LEU A 217 -17.37 -17.13 8.34
CA LEU A 217 -18.72 -16.86 7.85
C LEU A 217 -18.98 -17.44 6.45
N GLY A 218 -18.11 -18.31 5.93
CA GLY A 218 -18.29 -19.01 4.68
C GLY A 218 -17.77 -18.31 3.42
N VAL A 219 -17.03 -17.19 3.55
CA VAL A 219 -16.42 -16.54 2.39
C VAL A 219 -15.35 -17.44 1.76
N THR A 220 -15.46 -17.62 0.45
CA THR A 220 -14.44 -18.33 -0.34
C THR A 220 -13.38 -17.34 -0.83
N ILE A 221 -12.08 -17.66 -0.60
CA ILE A 221 -10.96 -16.90 -1.14
C ILE A 221 -10.23 -17.77 -2.15
N LEU A 222 -10.29 -17.38 -3.43
CA LEU A 222 -9.67 -18.05 -4.55
C LEU A 222 -8.33 -17.37 -4.86
N ALA A 223 -7.26 -17.85 -4.23
CA ALA A 223 -5.89 -17.38 -4.45
C ALA A 223 -5.33 -17.86 -5.81
N GLU A 224 -4.27 -17.20 -6.27
CA GLU A 224 -3.57 -17.52 -7.53
C GLU A 224 -4.45 -17.41 -8.79
N HIS A 225 -5.49 -16.56 -8.77
CA HIS A 225 -6.37 -16.37 -9.93
C HIS A 225 -6.49 -14.88 -10.30
N LEU A 226 -6.29 -14.61 -11.57
CA LEU A 226 -6.35 -13.27 -12.16
C LEU A 226 -7.67 -13.12 -12.94
N VAL A 227 -8.45 -12.10 -12.58
CA VAL A 227 -9.64 -11.72 -13.36
C VAL A 227 -9.22 -11.12 -14.70
N THR A 228 -9.85 -11.57 -15.77
CA THR A 228 -9.52 -11.20 -17.16
C THR A 228 -10.64 -10.48 -17.89
N SER A 229 -11.90 -10.68 -17.47
CA SER A 229 -13.09 -10.01 -18.01
C SER A 229 -14.18 -9.85 -16.94
N VAL A 230 -14.98 -8.81 -17.09
CA VAL A 230 -16.24 -8.58 -16.39
C VAL A 230 -17.23 -8.14 -17.45
N ASN A 231 -18.30 -8.90 -17.65
CA ASN A 231 -19.33 -8.62 -18.65
C ASN A 231 -20.65 -8.40 -17.92
N PRO A 232 -21.36 -7.29 -18.19
CA PRO A 232 -22.66 -7.05 -17.58
C PRO A 232 -23.72 -8.00 -18.15
N LEU A 233 -24.62 -8.46 -17.31
CA LEU A 233 -25.84 -9.16 -17.66
C LEU A 233 -27.01 -8.17 -17.59
N GLY A 234 -27.86 -8.18 -18.60
CA GLY A 234 -28.93 -7.20 -18.77
C GLY A 234 -28.40 -5.80 -19.09
N GLU A 235 -29.25 -4.80 -18.95
CA GLU A 235 -28.87 -3.40 -19.19
C GLU A 235 -28.00 -2.90 -18.03
N LYS A 236 -26.77 -2.44 -18.36
CA LYS A 236 -25.82 -1.87 -17.38
C LYS A 236 -25.52 -2.72 -16.14
N GLY A 237 -25.74 -4.05 -16.22
CA GLY A 237 -25.49 -4.97 -15.11
C GLY A 237 -26.63 -5.08 -14.08
N ASN A 238 -27.84 -4.68 -14.43
CA ASN A 238 -29.01 -4.81 -13.54
C ASN A 238 -29.34 -6.26 -13.19
N ALA A 239 -29.02 -7.22 -14.07
CA ALA A 239 -29.15 -8.66 -13.83
C ALA A 239 -27.87 -9.32 -13.27
N GLY A 240 -26.80 -8.53 -13.01
CA GLY A 240 -25.52 -9.02 -12.51
C GLY A 240 -24.41 -9.02 -13.57
N TYR A 241 -23.42 -9.89 -13.35
CA TYR A 241 -22.18 -9.91 -14.15
C TYR A 241 -21.64 -11.33 -14.33
N THR A 242 -21.06 -11.60 -15.50
CA THR A 242 -20.20 -12.76 -15.72
C THR A 242 -18.74 -12.35 -15.53
N VAL A 243 -18.02 -13.04 -14.66
CA VAL A 243 -16.59 -12.77 -14.35
C VAL A 243 -15.72 -13.88 -14.90
N GLY A 244 -14.84 -13.54 -15.83
CA GLY A 244 -13.82 -14.44 -16.36
C GLY A 244 -12.51 -14.33 -15.58
N PHE A 245 -11.91 -15.46 -15.22
CA PHE A 245 -10.65 -15.51 -14.50
C PHE A 245 -9.82 -16.73 -14.89
N ARG A 246 -8.52 -16.68 -14.63
CA ARG A 246 -7.58 -17.76 -14.90
C ARG A 246 -6.47 -17.84 -13.87
N LYS A 247 -5.80 -18.98 -13.77
CA LYS A 247 -4.66 -19.12 -12.89
C LYS A 247 -3.53 -18.15 -13.26
N SER A 248 -2.98 -17.45 -12.28
CA SER A 248 -1.96 -16.39 -12.45
C SER A 248 -0.53 -16.89 -12.35
N THR A 249 -0.34 -18.08 -11.76
CA THR A 249 0.98 -18.69 -11.48
C THR A 249 1.40 -19.73 -12.51
N THR A 250 0.61 -19.91 -13.58
CA THR A 250 0.92 -20.77 -14.72
C THR A 250 0.87 -19.97 -16.03
N TYR A 251 1.75 -20.31 -16.98
CA TYR A 251 1.78 -19.62 -18.29
C TYR A 251 0.56 -19.91 -19.14
N PHE A 252 0.08 -21.14 -19.11
CA PHE A 252 -1.09 -21.60 -19.88
C PHE A 252 -2.15 -22.08 -18.92
N SER A 253 -3.25 -21.34 -18.82
CA SER A 253 -4.40 -21.72 -18.02
C SER A 253 -5.68 -21.38 -18.77
N LYS A 254 -6.67 -22.29 -18.68
CA LYS A 254 -8.00 -22.06 -19.23
C LYS A 254 -8.68 -20.95 -18.44
N THR A 255 -9.42 -20.08 -19.15
CA THR A 255 -10.33 -19.14 -18.51
C THR A 255 -11.55 -19.89 -18.01
N GLN A 256 -11.89 -19.61 -16.76
CA GLN A 256 -13.13 -20.05 -16.12
C GLN A 256 -14.05 -18.84 -15.98
N THR A 257 -15.32 -19.06 -15.87
CA THR A 257 -16.34 -18.01 -15.69
C THR A 257 -17.27 -18.37 -14.54
N LEU A 258 -17.68 -17.36 -13.78
CA LEU A 258 -18.69 -17.42 -12.74
C LEU A 258 -19.61 -16.22 -12.85
N GLU A 259 -20.80 -16.33 -12.28
CA GLU A 259 -21.74 -15.23 -12.23
C GLU A 259 -21.86 -14.64 -10.84
N ALA A 260 -22.15 -13.34 -10.77
CA ALA A 260 -22.45 -12.64 -9.53
C ALA A 260 -23.49 -11.56 -9.75
N LYS A 261 -24.33 -11.33 -8.73
CA LYS A 261 -25.27 -10.20 -8.73
C LYS A 261 -24.53 -8.87 -8.67
N ASN A 262 -23.42 -8.80 -7.91
CA ASN A 262 -22.66 -7.58 -7.67
C ASN A 262 -21.15 -7.80 -7.85
N ILE A 263 -20.42 -6.75 -8.27
CA ILE A 263 -18.97 -6.77 -8.44
C ILE A 263 -18.32 -5.67 -7.59
N ILE A 264 -17.24 -6.04 -6.90
CA ILE A 264 -16.39 -5.09 -6.19
C ILE A 264 -14.97 -5.14 -6.77
N PHE A 265 -14.48 -4.01 -7.29
CA PHE A 265 -13.08 -3.84 -7.64
C PHE A 265 -12.28 -3.43 -6.40
N ALA A 266 -11.32 -4.24 -6.00
CA ALA A 266 -10.48 -4.08 -4.82
C ALA A 266 -9.02 -4.54 -5.04
N GLY A 267 -8.57 -4.51 -6.30
CA GLY A 267 -7.24 -4.98 -6.72
C GLY A 267 -6.08 -4.00 -6.46
N GLY A 268 -6.34 -2.90 -5.76
CA GLY A 268 -5.43 -1.77 -5.61
C GLY A 268 -5.30 -0.97 -6.91
N VAL A 269 -4.71 0.23 -6.84
CA VAL A 269 -4.64 1.13 -8.00
C VAL A 269 -4.10 0.44 -9.26
N LEU A 270 -2.97 -0.28 -9.13
CA LEU A 270 -2.33 -0.98 -10.25
C LEU A 270 -2.96 -2.35 -10.62
N GLY A 271 -4.01 -2.74 -9.92
CA GLY A 271 -4.88 -3.85 -10.28
C GLY A 271 -6.19 -3.34 -10.89
N THR A 272 -6.91 -2.50 -10.15
CA THR A 272 -8.24 -1.99 -10.51
C THR A 272 -8.22 -1.06 -11.72
N VAL A 273 -7.40 0.00 -11.68
CA VAL A 273 -7.45 1.03 -12.76
C VAL A 273 -7.08 0.47 -14.14
N PRO A 274 -6.03 -0.37 -14.31
CA PRO A 274 -5.76 -1.01 -15.58
C PRO A 274 -6.89 -1.92 -16.09
N LEU A 275 -7.57 -2.64 -15.19
CA LEU A 275 -8.76 -3.45 -15.54
C LEU A 275 -9.90 -2.56 -16.03
N LEU A 276 -10.25 -1.52 -15.29
CA LEU A 276 -11.30 -0.56 -15.69
C LEU A 276 -10.98 0.11 -17.03
N LEU A 277 -9.73 0.55 -17.25
CA LEU A 277 -9.28 1.13 -18.54
C LEU A 277 -9.39 0.11 -19.68
N LYS A 278 -9.08 -1.16 -19.45
CA LYS A 278 -9.23 -2.24 -20.42
C LYS A 278 -10.71 -2.49 -20.72
N PHE A 279 -11.53 -2.66 -19.68
CA PHE A 279 -12.94 -2.97 -19.82
C PHE A 279 -13.73 -1.82 -20.45
N LYS A 280 -13.36 -0.56 -20.17
CA LYS A 280 -13.93 0.60 -20.85
C LYS A 280 -13.79 0.53 -22.38
N LYS A 281 -12.73 -0.10 -22.89
CA LYS A 281 -12.51 -0.31 -24.33
C LYS A 281 -13.22 -1.56 -24.89
N THR A 282 -13.73 -2.43 -24.04
CA THR A 282 -14.27 -3.74 -24.43
C THR A 282 -15.66 -3.98 -23.88
N THR A 283 -15.77 -4.42 -22.64
CA THR A 283 -17.02 -4.96 -22.05
C THR A 283 -17.82 -3.93 -21.24
N LEU A 284 -17.19 -2.82 -20.84
CA LEU A 284 -17.80 -1.78 -20.00
C LEU A 284 -17.64 -0.38 -20.63
N PRO A 285 -18.13 -0.12 -21.85
CA PRO A 285 -17.92 1.16 -22.55
C PRO A 285 -18.59 2.35 -21.85
N GLY A 286 -19.61 2.13 -21.02
CA GLY A 286 -20.31 3.15 -20.23
C GLY A 286 -19.56 3.67 -19.00
N LEU A 287 -18.33 3.17 -18.72
CA LEU A 287 -17.52 3.71 -17.62
C LEU A 287 -17.16 5.19 -17.82
N SER A 288 -17.11 5.93 -16.71
CA SER A 288 -16.76 7.35 -16.68
C SER A 288 -15.52 7.69 -17.53
N PRO A 289 -15.49 8.85 -18.21
CA PRO A 289 -14.29 9.33 -18.91
C PRO A 289 -13.10 9.57 -17.96
N ARG A 290 -13.35 9.71 -16.67
CA ARG A 290 -12.35 10.00 -15.64
C ARG A 290 -11.55 8.77 -15.15
N VAL A 291 -11.86 7.57 -15.63
CA VAL A 291 -11.07 6.37 -15.28
C VAL A 291 -9.59 6.59 -15.58
N GLY A 292 -8.76 6.43 -14.55
CA GLY A 292 -7.32 6.62 -14.60
C GLY A 292 -6.86 8.07 -14.47
N ASP A 293 -7.74 9.03 -14.17
CA ASP A 293 -7.40 10.40 -13.81
C ASP A 293 -7.12 10.53 -12.30
N MET A 294 -6.50 11.63 -11.89
CA MET A 294 -6.25 11.99 -10.49
C MET A 294 -5.44 10.95 -9.70
N LEU A 295 -4.46 10.30 -10.33
CA LEU A 295 -3.48 9.48 -9.61
C LEU A 295 -2.56 10.34 -8.76
N ARG A 296 -2.22 9.86 -7.56
CA ARG A 296 -1.36 10.54 -6.57
C ARG A 296 -0.26 9.62 -6.09
N THR A 297 0.91 10.18 -5.76
CA THR A 297 2.09 9.44 -5.27
C THR A 297 2.42 9.78 -3.82
N ASN A 298 1.56 10.50 -3.11
CA ASN A 298 1.79 11.02 -1.75
C ASN A 298 2.98 11.99 -1.63
N ASN A 299 3.57 12.43 -2.77
CA ASN A 299 4.74 13.31 -2.88
C ASN A 299 5.85 12.94 -1.89
N GLU A 300 6.30 11.71 -1.97
CA GLU A 300 7.27 11.16 -1.05
C GLU A 300 8.70 11.14 -1.60
N ALA A 301 9.66 11.17 -0.68
CA ALA A 301 11.07 10.91 -0.94
C ALA A 301 11.56 9.79 -0.02
N LEU A 302 12.28 8.82 -0.59
CA LEU A 302 12.89 7.68 0.09
C LEU A 302 14.40 7.84 0.09
N ILE A 303 14.98 8.29 1.21
CA ILE A 303 16.40 8.59 1.31
C ILE A 303 17.09 7.61 2.28
N TYR A 304 17.98 6.80 1.75
CA TYR A 304 18.80 5.87 2.52
C TYR A 304 19.97 6.59 3.19
N ASN A 305 20.18 6.33 4.46
CA ASN A 305 21.30 6.89 5.23
C ASN A 305 22.15 5.71 5.72
N THR A 306 23.28 5.47 5.04
CA THR A 306 24.15 4.31 5.32
C THR A 306 25.39 4.74 6.09
N SER A 307 25.53 4.22 7.30
CA SER A 307 26.68 4.45 8.19
C SER A 307 27.75 3.37 8.04
N THR A 308 28.98 3.73 8.31
CA THR A 308 30.11 2.78 8.43
C THR A 308 30.44 2.44 9.88
N ASP A 309 29.69 2.99 10.83
CA ASP A 309 29.82 2.69 12.25
C ASP A 309 29.25 1.30 12.54
N LYS A 310 30.11 0.38 12.98
CA LYS A 310 29.77 -1.03 13.22
C LYS A 310 29.03 -1.25 14.54
N THR A 311 28.98 -0.25 15.40
CA THR A 311 28.27 -0.33 16.70
C THR A 311 26.76 -0.16 16.54
N LEU A 312 26.32 0.48 15.44
CA LEU A 312 24.93 0.75 15.16
C LEU A 312 24.15 -0.53 14.79
N GLU A 313 22.88 -0.57 15.23
CA GLU A 313 21.94 -1.65 14.96
C GLU A 313 20.64 -1.09 14.34
N LEU A 314 20.76 -0.34 13.24
CA LEU A 314 19.65 0.39 12.60
C LEU A 314 18.53 -0.52 12.08
N HIS A 315 18.76 -1.83 11.96
CA HIS A 315 17.80 -2.85 11.57
C HIS A 315 16.82 -3.24 12.68
N LYS A 316 17.16 -3.02 13.96
CA LYS A 316 16.32 -3.39 15.10
C LYS A 316 15.12 -2.46 15.25
N GLY A 317 14.01 -2.98 15.76
CA GLY A 317 12.73 -2.31 15.92
C GLY A 317 11.66 -2.85 14.96
N ILE A 318 10.54 -2.17 14.86
CA ILE A 318 9.53 -2.41 13.83
C ILE A 318 9.86 -1.60 12.57
N ALA A 319 9.26 -1.91 11.42
CA ALA A 319 9.65 -1.27 10.15
C ALA A 319 9.59 0.26 10.18
N ILE A 320 8.54 0.85 10.76
CA ILE A 320 8.44 2.28 11.11
C ILE A 320 8.11 2.36 12.59
N GLY A 321 9.02 2.88 13.40
CA GLY A 321 8.87 2.91 14.86
C GLY A 321 8.41 4.25 15.42
N SER A 322 8.58 5.34 14.66
CA SER A 322 8.25 6.71 15.09
C SER A 322 7.87 7.59 13.91
N ILE A 323 7.24 8.72 14.21
CA ILE A 323 6.85 9.77 13.26
C ILE A 323 7.35 11.12 13.80
N LEU A 324 7.90 11.95 12.93
CA LEU A 324 8.24 13.34 13.20
C LEU A 324 7.44 14.25 12.27
N GLU A 325 6.51 15.01 12.82
CA GLU A 325 5.81 16.08 12.11
C GLU A 325 6.77 17.25 11.89
N VAL A 326 7.17 17.48 10.63
CA VAL A 326 8.15 18.51 10.27
C VAL A 326 7.50 19.88 10.22
N ASP A 327 6.36 19.96 9.54
CA ASP A 327 5.53 21.15 9.41
C ASP A 327 4.04 20.77 9.26
N GLU A 328 3.19 21.74 8.95
CA GLU A 328 1.73 21.52 8.81
C GLU A 328 1.40 20.53 7.67
N ASN A 329 2.27 20.41 6.66
CA ASN A 329 2.02 19.67 5.44
C ASN A 329 2.92 18.44 5.26
N SER A 330 3.92 18.25 6.12
CA SER A 330 4.90 17.19 5.92
C SER A 330 5.32 16.50 7.20
N HIS A 331 5.69 15.23 7.07
CA HIS A 331 6.27 14.44 8.15
C HIS A 331 7.38 13.50 7.65
N LEU A 332 8.14 12.96 8.58
CA LEU A 332 9.30 12.11 8.37
C LEU A 332 9.20 10.85 9.21
N GLU A 333 9.47 9.69 8.61
CA GLU A 333 9.45 8.38 9.26
C GLU A 333 10.78 7.63 9.03
N PRO A 334 11.39 7.03 10.07
CA PRO A 334 12.56 6.17 9.91
C PRO A 334 12.10 4.75 9.55
N VAL A 335 12.45 4.29 8.34
CA VAL A 335 12.05 2.98 7.81
C VAL A 335 13.26 2.04 7.82
N ARG A 336 13.04 0.77 8.15
CA ARG A 336 14.11 -0.23 8.23
C ARG A 336 13.68 -1.59 7.68
N TYR A 337 14.70 -2.39 7.34
CA TYR A 337 14.59 -3.80 6.98
C TYR A 337 15.29 -4.68 8.01
N GLY A 338 14.89 -5.93 8.12
CA GLY A 338 15.51 -6.90 9.02
C GLY A 338 16.95 -7.27 8.61
N GLU A 339 17.71 -7.78 9.57
CA GLU A 339 19.10 -8.19 9.43
C GLU A 339 19.35 -9.03 8.18
N GLY A 340 20.48 -8.80 7.50
CA GLY A 340 20.88 -9.47 6.27
C GLY A 340 20.16 -8.99 5.01
N SER A 341 19.13 -8.13 5.10
CA SER A 341 18.46 -7.56 3.93
C SER A 341 19.33 -6.50 3.27
N GLY A 342 19.60 -6.64 1.98
CA GLY A 342 20.54 -5.76 1.28
C GLY A 342 20.25 -5.56 -0.21
N PHE A 343 19.13 -6.08 -0.74
CA PHE A 343 18.79 -5.99 -2.15
C PHE A 343 18.80 -4.55 -2.68
N TRP A 344 18.27 -3.60 -1.93
CA TRP A 344 18.19 -2.20 -2.34
C TRP A 344 19.54 -1.54 -2.56
N ARG A 345 20.62 -2.05 -1.91
CA ARG A 345 22.01 -1.60 -2.15
C ARG A 345 22.36 -1.55 -3.64
N LEU A 346 21.87 -2.51 -4.42
CA LEU A 346 22.18 -2.60 -5.86
C LEU A 346 21.60 -1.43 -6.68
N THR A 347 20.64 -0.73 -6.11
CA THR A 347 19.96 0.41 -6.76
C THR A 347 20.36 1.77 -6.18
N MET A 348 21.23 1.80 -5.16
CA MET A 348 21.59 3.03 -4.45
C MET A 348 22.73 3.78 -5.13
N MET A 349 22.57 5.10 -5.20
CA MET A 349 23.55 6.07 -5.65
C MET A 349 23.70 7.17 -4.61
N PRO A 350 24.87 7.89 -4.55
CA PRO A 350 25.00 9.07 -3.73
C PRO A 350 23.87 10.07 -3.99
N MET A 351 23.28 10.62 -2.93
CA MET A 351 22.26 11.65 -3.05
C MET A 351 22.88 12.94 -3.61
N VAL A 352 22.32 13.44 -4.71
CA VAL A 352 22.71 14.71 -5.34
C VAL A 352 21.47 15.58 -5.46
N SER A 353 21.45 16.71 -4.75
CA SER A 353 20.32 17.65 -4.69
C SER A 353 20.32 18.66 -5.86
N GLU A 354 20.61 18.22 -7.07
CA GLU A 354 20.71 19.07 -8.24
C GLU A 354 19.56 18.81 -9.22
N LYS A 355 18.79 19.86 -9.55
CA LYS A 355 17.65 19.76 -10.48
C LYS A 355 18.08 19.65 -11.93
N ASN A 356 19.19 20.32 -12.31
CA ASN A 356 19.73 20.24 -13.67
C ASN A 356 20.35 18.87 -13.93
N PRO A 357 19.87 18.08 -14.91
CA PRO A 357 20.35 16.72 -15.16
C PRO A 357 21.85 16.63 -15.46
N LEU A 358 22.40 17.57 -16.25
CA LEU A 358 23.83 17.56 -16.60
C LEU A 358 24.71 17.84 -15.38
N LEU A 359 24.37 18.89 -14.62
CA LEU A 359 25.09 19.22 -13.39
C LEU A 359 24.97 18.11 -12.35
N ARG A 360 23.83 17.46 -12.29
CA ARG A 360 23.59 16.31 -11.42
C ARG A 360 24.52 15.14 -11.75
N ILE A 361 24.65 14.78 -13.03
CA ILE A 361 25.58 13.73 -13.47
C ILE A 361 27.03 14.11 -13.17
N LEU A 362 27.44 15.35 -13.45
CA LEU A 362 28.78 15.82 -13.14
C LEU A 362 29.08 15.75 -11.62
N LYS A 363 28.15 16.21 -10.78
CA LYS A 363 28.26 16.10 -9.32
C LYS A 363 28.28 14.65 -8.87
N LEU A 364 27.46 13.77 -9.45
CA LEU A 364 27.42 12.34 -9.14
C LEU A 364 28.76 11.67 -9.42
N ILE A 365 29.41 12.00 -10.53
CA ILE A 365 30.74 11.49 -10.89
C ILE A 365 31.80 12.06 -9.93
N ALA A 366 31.75 13.34 -9.60
CA ALA A 366 32.71 14.00 -8.74
C ALA A 366 32.65 13.57 -7.26
N LEU A 367 31.45 13.25 -6.76
CA LEU A 367 31.21 13.00 -5.34
C LEU A 367 32.02 11.84 -4.75
N PRO A 368 32.19 10.67 -5.39
CA PRO A 368 33.06 9.60 -4.90
C PRO A 368 34.53 10.02 -4.78
N PHE A 369 34.99 10.92 -5.65
CA PHE A 369 36.39 11.41 -5.62
C PHE A 369 36.63 12.42 -4.48
N SER A 370 35.61 13.09 -3.97
CA SER A 370 35.72 13.99 -2.83
C SER A 370 36.02 13.26 -1.50
N ALA A 371 35.60 11.97 -1.39
CA ALA A 371 35.83 11.17 -0.20
C ALA A 371 35.86 9.66 -0.57
N PRO A 372 36.84 9.19 -1.37
CA PRO A 372 36.79 7.88 -2.03
C PRO A 372 36.74 6.71 -1.03
N VAL A 373 37.53 6.78 0.03
CA VAL A 373 37.57 5.75 1.08
C VAL A 373 36.21 5.65 1.81
N SER A 374 35.59 6.80 2.08
CA SER A 374 34.28 6.83 2.77
C SER A 374 33.20 6.24 1.92
N TRP A 375 33.12 6.62 0.63
CA TRP A 375 32.13 6.07 -0.31
C TRP A 375 32.33 4.58 -0.56
N PHE A 376 33.58 4.15 -0.74
CA PHE A 376 33.91 2.74 -0.87
C PHE A 376 33.40 1.94 0.35
N LYS A 377 33.68 2.40 1.57
CA LYS A 377 33.21 1.74 2.79
C LYS A 377 31.68 1.66 2.86
N VAL A 378 30.95 2.73 2.48
CA VAL A 378 29.49 2.79 2.47
C VAL A 378 28.90 1.80 1.47
N PHE A 379 29.45 1.68 0.26
CA PHE A 379 28.96 0.72 -0.74
C PHE A 379 29.26 -0.73 -0.36
N PHE A 380 30.30 -0.99 0.44
CA PHE A 380 30.75 -2.33 0.81
C PHE A 380 30.53 -2.67 2.31
N VAL A 381 29.57 -2.00 2.98
CA VAL A 381 29.20 -2.40 4.36
C VAL A 381 28.77 -3.88 4.38
N ARG A 382 29.16 -4.60 5.43
CA ARG A 382 28.90 -6.05 5.51
C ARG A 382 27.41 -6.38 5.53
N ASP A 383 26.67 -5.73 6.40
CA ASP A 383 25.21 -5.84 6.50
C ASP A 383 24.58 -4.48 6.22
N PHE A 384 23.88 -4.39 5.08
CA PHE A 384 23.28 -3.15 4.62
C PHE A 384 22.10 -2.73 5.51
N ALA A 385 21.25 -3.65 5.93
CA ALA A 385 20.11 -3.35 6.81
C ALA A 385 20.58 -2.88 8.19
N ARG A 386 21.61 -3.54 8.76
CA ARG A 386 22.19 -3.14 10.05
C ARG A 386 22.80 -1.73 10.01
N SER A 387 23.33 -1.36 8.86
CA SER A 387 24.08 -0.10 8.66
C SER A 387 23.20 1.03 8.10
N SER A 388 21.96 0.78 7.73
CA SER A 388 21.15 1.74 6.97
C SER A 388 19.76 1.96 7.57
N THR A 389 19.33 3.24 7.54
CA THR A 389 17.94 3.63 7.77
C THR A 389 17.44 4.40 6.54
N VAL A 390 16.19 4.13 6.12
CA VAL A 390 15.51 4.89 5.09
C VAL A 390 14.71 6.00 5.76
N LEU A 391 14.87 7.23 5.34
CA LEU A 391 13.97 8.32 5.71
C LEU A 391 12.87 8.40 4.65
N LEU A 392 11.65 8.16 5.07
CA LEU A 392 10.44 8.35 4.28
C LEU A 392 9.85 9.71 4.63
N PHE A 393 9.95 10.64 3.70
CA PHE A 393 9.36 11.97 3.80
C PHE A 393 8.10 12.04 2.95
N MET A 394 6.99 12.51 3.48
CA MET A 394 5.71 12.64 2.79
C MET A 394 5.12 14.04 2.95
N GLN A 395 4.34 14.49 1.93
CA GLN A 395 3.73 15.83 1.91
C GLN A 395 2.30 15.83 1.39
N HIS A 396 1.47 16.70 1.96
CA HIS A 396 0.12 17.02 1.47
C HIS A 396 0.17 17.96 0.23
N LEU A 397 0.74 17.51 -0.88
CA LEU A 397 0.73 18.27 -2.13
C LEU A 397 -0.20 17.61 -3.14
N ASP A 398 -1.08 18.36 -3.77
CA ASP A 398 -2.02 17.85 -4.77
C ASP A 398 -1.46 18.01 -6.20
N SER A 399 -0.46 17.20 -6.54
CA SER A 399 -0.05 16.99 -7.92
C SER A 399 -0.62 15.66 -8.41
N THR A 400 -1.25 15.66 -9.59
CA THR A 400 -1.92 14.48 -10.11
C THR A 400 -1.33 14.01 -11.44
N LEU A 401 -1.37 12.69 -11.61
CA LEU A 401 -1.02 11.98 -12.83
C LEU A 401 -2.25 11.34 -13.44
N LYS A 402 -2.16 10.95 -14.71
CA LYS A 402 -3.12 10.07 -15.39
C LYS A 402 -2.49 8.72 -15.67
N LEU A 403 -3.25 7.65 -15.49
CA LEU A 403 -2.91 6.33 -16.01
C LEU A 403 -3.70 6.07 -17.30
N ARG A 404 -3.03 5.63 -18.34
CA ARG A 404 -3.64 5.31 -19.65
C ARG A 404 -3.06 4.01 -20.20
N ILE A 405 -3.84 3.32 -21.04
CA ILE A 405 -3.32 2.18 -21.81
C ILE A 405 -2.45 2.72 -22.94
N GLY A 406 -1.20 2.29 -22.97
CA GLY A 406 -0.25 2.53 -24.05
C GLY A 406 -0.04 1.28 -24.91
N LEU A 407 0.86 1.37 -25.88
CA LEU A 407 1.17 0.27 -26.81
C LEU A 407 1.77 -0.96 -26.07
N PHE A 408 2.62 -0.73 -25.06
CA PHE A 408 3.33 -1.75 -24.30
C PHE A 408 2.79 -1.90 -22.86
N GLY A 409 1.50 -1.68 -22.62
CA GLY A 409 0.88 -1.73 -21.30
C GLY A 409 0.42 -0.36 -20.81
N THR A 410 0.36 -0.16 -19.50
CA THR A 410 -0.07 1.12 -18.90
C THR A 410 1.07 2.14 -18.88
N LYS A 411 0.74 3.43 -19.08
CA LYS A 411 1.66 4.57 -19.01
C LYS A 411 1.08 5.67 -18.14
N THR A 412 1.96 6.44 -17.50
CA THR A 412 1.59 7.66 -16.76
C THR A 412 1.77 8.91 -17.62
N LEU A 413 0.92 9.91 -17.38
CA LEU A 413 0.99 11.27 -17.94
C LEU A 413 0.76 12.26 -16.80
N ILE A 414 1.31 13.47 -16.90
CA ILE A 414 1.01 14.56 -15.96
C ILE A 414 -0.42 15.05 -16.24
N GLU A 415 -1.22 15.23 -15.19
CA GLU A 415 -2.57 15.75 -15.31
C GLU A 415 -2.64 17.21 -14.83
N LYS A 416 -2.25 17.46 -13.60
CA LYS A 416 -2.31 18.76 -12.96
C LYS A 416 -1.06 19.00 -12.11
N GLY A 417 -0.61 20.25 -12.09
CA GLY A 417 0.55 20.66 -11.32
C GLY A 417 1.88 20.21 -11.93
N LYS A 418 2.89 20.07 -11.09
CA LYS A 418 4.23 19.60 -11.50
C LYS A 418 4.30 18.08 -11.37
N ALA A 419 5.14 17.45 -12.20
CA ALA A 419 5.45 16.03 -12.03
C ALA A 419 5.99 15.79 -10.61
N PRO A 420 5.65 14.64 -9.99
CA PRO A 420 6.30 14.21 -8.76
C PRO A 420 7.83 14.20 -8.94
N THR A 421 8.56 14.61 -7.91
CA THR A 421 10.03 14.73 -7.97
C THR A 421 10.67 14.18 -6.71
N PRO A 422 11.82 13.48 -6.80
CA PRO A 422 12.58 13.06 -5.62
C PRO A 422 13.38 14.23 -5.01
N PHE A 423 13.45 15.40 -5.70
CA PHE A 423 14.25 16.55 -5.26
C PHE A 423 13.43 17.49 -4.38
N ILE A 424 13.07 17.02 -3.17
CA ILE A 424 12.36 17.79 -2.15
C ILE A 424 13.43 18.40 -1.23
N PRO A 425 13.65 19.75 -1.26
CA PRO A 425 14.75 20.38 -0.53
C PRO A 425 14.75 20.08 0.96
N GLU A 426 13.57 20.09 1.58
CA GLU A 426 13.45 19.82 3.02
C GLU A 426 13.80 18.37 3.36
N ALA A 427 13.33 17.40 2.58
CA ALA A 427 13.70 16.00 2.75
C ALA A 427 15.21 15.78 2.66
N HIS A 428 15.87 16.44 1.69
CA HIS A 428 17.32 16.36 1.52
C HIS A 428 18.07 17.03 2.68
N ARG A 429 17.60 18.19 3.17
CA ARG A 429 18.17 18.87 4.34
C ARG A 429 18.12 17.99 5.57
N LEU A 430 16.95 17.42 5.86
CA LEU A 430 16.76 16.53 7.01
C LEU A 430 17.59 15.25 6.89
N ALA A 431 17.72 14.68 5.69
CA ALA A 431 18.58 13.51 5.47
C ALA A 431 20.06 13.81 5.71
N HIS A 432 20.56 14.98 5.33
CA HIS A 432 21.92 15.39 5.67
C HIS A 432 22.12 15.56 7.18
N MET A 433 21.18 16.18 7.88
CA MET A 433 21.24 16.34 9.34
C MET A 433 21.19 14.98 10.05
N PHE A 434 20.28 14.10 9.66
CA PHE A 434 20.19 12.72 10.19
C PHE A 434 21.50 11.95 9.94
N SER A 435 22.03 12.03 8.71
CA SER A 435 23.29 11.39 8.35
C SER A 435 24.47 11.87 9.21
N ALA A 436 24.51 13.16 9.56
CA ALA A 436 25.56 13.70 10.42
C ALA A 436 25.54 13.09 11.83
N LEU A 437 24.34 12.84 12.39
CA LEU A 437 24.19 12.24 13.73
C LEU A 437 24.77 10.82 13.82
N ILE A 438 24.77 10.06 12.74
CA ILE A 438 25.22 8.66 12.71
C ILE A 438 26.43 8.44 11.79
N LYS A 439 27.12 9.50 11.39
CA LYS A 439 28.28 9.45 10.46
C LYS A 439 27.96 8.67 9.17
N ALA A 440 26.74 8.83 8.66
CA ALA A 440 26.24 8.17 7.46
C ALA A 440 26.48 9.01 6.19
N LYS A 441 26.24 8.38 5.04
CA LYS A 441 26.14 9.05 3.75
C LYS A 441 24.72 8.86 3.19
N PRO A 442 24.03 9.94 2.79
CA PRO A 442 22.72 9.85 2.19
C PRO A 442 22.81 9.33 0.75
N GLN A 443 21.89 8.41 0.41
CA GLN A 443 21.80 7.75 -0.88
C GLN A 443 20.32 7.73 -1.33
N ILE A 444 20.08 7.80 -2.64
CA ILE A 444 18.77 7.65 -3.26
C ILE A 444 18.85 6.65 -4.40
N MET A 445 17.71 6.24 -4.93
CA MET A 445 17.68 5.23 -5.99
C MET A 445 18.24 5.77 -7.31
N VAL A 446 18.83 4.90 -8.10
CA VAL A 446 19.46 5.22 -9.39
C VAL A 446 18.51 5.90 -10.37
N ASN A 447 17.23 5.48 -10.42
CA ASN A 447 16.20 6.12 -11.25
C ASN A 447 15.88 7.55 -10.79
N GLU A 448 16.00 7.84 -9.50
CA GLU A 448 15.81 9.17 -8.94
C GLU A 448 16.97 10.10 -9.33
N VAL A 449 18.22 9.62 -9.15
CA VAL A 449 19.40 10.42 -9.50
C VAL A 449 19.51 10.64 -11.00
N LEU A 450 19.40 9.58 -11.81
CA LEU A 450 19.66 9.70 -13.25
C LEU A 450 18.48 10.30 -14.00
N ALA A 451 17.25 9.86 -13.71
CA ALA A 451 16.07 10.24 -14.47
C ALA A 451 15.14 11.24 -13.75
N GLY A 452 15.38 11.53 -12.46
CA GLY A 452 14.48 12.37 -11.67
C GLY A 452 13.10 11.73 -11.43
N ILE A 453 13.01 10.39 -11.47
CA ILE A 453 11.77 9.64 -11.31
C ILE A 453 11.68 9.18 -9.85
N PRO A 454 10.74 9.73 -9.05
CA PRO A 454 10.61 9.37 -7.64
C PRO A 454 10.13 7.94 -7.45
N SER A 455 10.49 7.36 -6.33
CA SER A 455 9.96 6.08 -5.87
C SER A 455 8.84 6.33 -4.86
N THR A 456 7.77 5.50 -4.92
CA THR A 456 6.62 5.59 -4.02
C THR A 456 6.13 4.20 -3.61
N ALA A 457 5.69 4.08 -2.35
CA ALA A 457 4.93 2.94 -1.85
C ALA A 457 3.42 3.23 -1.77
N HIS A 458 2.97 4.46 -2.10
CA HIS A 458 1.63 4.96 -1.83
C HIS A 458 0.94 5.53 -3.07
N ILE A 459 0.81 4.71 -4.13
CA ILE A 459 0.02 5.10 -5.31
C ILE A 459 -1.47 5.05 -4.99
N LEU A 460 -2.20 6.14 -5.28
CA LEU A 460 -3.60 6.36 -4.93
C LEU A 460 -4.35 6.99 -6.10
N GLY A 461 -5.69 6.95 -6.05
CA GLY A 461 -6.55 7.58 -7.06
C GLY A 461 -6.69 6.77 -8.36
N GLY A 462 -7.31 7.38 -9.36
CA GLY A 462 -7.60 6.75 -10.65
C GLY A 462 -9.01 6.20 -10.78
N ALA A 463 -9.75 6.06 -9.67
CA ALA A 463 -11.19 5.81 -9.64
C ALA A 463 -11.82 6.68 -8.55
N CYS A 464 -11.55 7.99 -8.60
CA CYS A 464 -11.93 8.95 -7.58
C CYS A 464 -13.43 9.25 -7.59
N MET A 465 -13.92 9.72 -6.43
CA MET A 465 -15.31 10.16 -6.25
C MET A 465 -15.58 11.47 -6.98
N GLY A 466 -16.82 11.66 -7.40
CA GLY A 466 -17.37 12.89 -7.95
C GLY A 466 -18.89 12.92 -7.82
N SER A 467 -19.51 14.07 -8.10
CA SER A 467 -20.97 14.22 -8.13
C SER A 467 -21.59 13.61 -9.39
N THR A 468 -20.82 13.61 -10.47
CA THR A 468 -21.24 13.16 -11.80
C THR A 468 -20.16 12.29 -12.47
N PRO A 469 -20.47 11.51 -13.50
CA PRO A 469 -19.48 10.72 -14.25
C PRO A 469 -18.42 11.57 -14.96
N GLU A 470 -18.67 12.86 -15.20
CA GLU A 470 -17.71 13.81 -15.77
C GLU A 470 -16.68 14.29 -14.74
N GLU A 471 -16.99 14.20 -13.45
CA GLU A 471 -16.14 14.63 -12.33
C GLU A 471 -15.40 13.48 -11.67
N GLY A 472 -16.05 12.30 -11.56
CA GLY A 472 -15.49 11.12 -10.90
C GLY A 472 -15.80 9.81 -11.61
N VAL A 473 -15.27 8.74 -11.08
CA VAL A 473 -15.52 7.36 -11.54
C VAL A 473 -16.60 6.69 -10.69
N ILE A 474 -16.68 7.08 -9.44
CA ILE A 474 -17.59 6.56 -8.42
C ILE A 474 -18.30 7.72 -7.71
N ASP A 475 -19.48 7.44 -7.18
CA ASP A 475 -20.19 8.36 -6.28
C ASP A 475 -19.65 8.32 -4.85
N SER A 476 -20.25 9.12 -3.94
CA SER A 476 -19.88 9.18 -2.52
C SER A 476 -20.16 7.85 -1.77
N ASN A 477 -20.92 6.93 -2.34
CA ASN A 477 -21.17 5.58 -1.82
C ASN A 477 -20.33 4.50 -2.51
N ASN A 478 -19.28 4.89 -3.22
CA ASN A 478 -18.38 3.99 -3.94
C ASN A 478 -19.00 3.22 -5.12
N LYS A 479 -20.21 3.56 -5.57
CA LYS A 479 -20.85 2.98 -6.75
C LYS A 479 -20.22 3.52 -8.02
N VAL A 480 -19.95 2.66 -8.99
CA VAL A 480 -19.39 3.03 -10.28
C VAL A 480 -20.45 3.69 -11.16
N PHE A 481 -20.18 4.89 -11.66
CA PHE A 481 -21.09 5.55 -12.61
C PHE A 481 -21.24 4.76 -13.91
N GLY A 482 -22.47 4.72 -14.41
CA GLY A 482 -22.82 4.05 -15.66
C GLY A 482 -23.13 2.56 -15.54
N TYR A 483 -22.95 1.95 -14.35
CA TYR A 483 -23.27 0.55 -14.10
C TYR A 483 -23.98 0.37 -12.77
N GLU A 484 -24.91 -0.58 -12.71
CA GLU A 484 -25.57 -1.00 -11.50
C GLU A 484 -24.75 -2.10 -10.80
N ASN A 485 -24.92 -2.23 -9.47
CA ASN A 485 -24.32 -3.31 -8.68
C ASN A 485 -22.79 -3.45 -8.82
N MET A 486 -22.11 -2.35 -9.13
CA MET A 486 -20.66 -2.29 -9.31
C MET A 486 -20.04 -1.24 -8.39
N TYR A 487 -18.93 -1.59 -7.72
CA TYR A 487 -18.31 -0.76 -6.69
C TYR A 487 -16.78 -0.78 -6.81
N VAL A 488 -16.12 0.24 -6.25
CA VAL A 488 -14.66 0.29 -6.06
C VAL A 488 -14.34 0.52 -4.60
N PHE A 489 -13.58 -0.42 -4.01
CA PHE A 489 -13.09 -0.35 -2.63
C PHE A 489 -11.61 -0.70 -2.55
N ASP A 490 -10.73 0.24 -2.88
CA ASP A 490 -9.28 0.14 -2.70
C ASP A 490 -8.61 1.51 -2.79
N GLY A 491 -7.29 1.57 -2.85
CA GLY A 491 -6.54 2.82 -2.96
C GLY A 491 -6.91 3.69 -4.17
N SER A 492 -7.59 3.13 -5.19
CA SER A 492 -8.01 3.91 -6.35
C SER A 492 -9.19 4.85 -6.07
N MET A 493 -9.98 4.59 -5.02
CA MET A 493 -11.07 5.46 -4.58
C MET A 493 -10.59 6.71 -3.82
N ILE A 494 -9.32 6.75 -3.37
CA ILE A 494 -8.79 7.86 -2.58
C ILE A 494 -8.77 9.13 -3.41
N SER A 495 -9.59 10.08 -3.02
CA SER A 495 -9.97 11.25 -3.83
C SER A 495 -9.20 12.52 -3.50
N ALA A 496 -8.39 12.51 -2.44
CA ALA A 496 -7.45 13.56 -2.04
C ALA A 496 -6.09 12.97 -1.66
N ASN A 497 -5.05 13.81 -1.54
CA ASN A 497 -3.75 13.34 -1.05
C ASN A 497 -3.79 13.23 0.48
N PRO A 498 -3.62 12.04 1.08
CA PRO A 498 -3.65 11.89 2.53
C PRO A 498 -2.40 12.46 3.21
N GLY A 499 -1.28 12.60 2.50
CA GLY A 499 0.01 13.02 3.07
C GLY A 499 0.58 12.07 4.12
N VAL A 500 -0.06 10.92 4.34
CA VAL A 500 0.32 9.86 5.28
C VAL A 500 0.13 8.49 4.66
N ASN A 501 0.61 7.43 5.34
CA ASN A 501 0.41 6.03 4.93
C ASN A 501 -1.10 5.72 4.81
N PRO A 502 -1.60 5.25 3.65
CA PRO A 502 -3.03 5.28 3.34
C PRO A 502 -3.83 4.08 3.85
N SER A 503 -3.20 3.06 4.43
CA SER A 503 -3.84 1.79 4.79
C SER A 503 -5.05 1.97 5.70
N LEU A 504 -4.93 2.81 6.71
CA LEU A 504 -6.00 3.14 7.64
C LEU A 504 -7.17 3.83 6.93
N SER A 505 -6.90 4.83 6.08
CA SER A 505 -7.93 5.57 5.34
C SER A 505 -8.66 4.69 4.34
N ILE A 506 -7.95 3.80 3.62
CA ILE A 506 -8.59 2.83 2.71
C ILE A 506 -9.54 1.92 3.49
N THR A 507 -9.13 1.46 4.67
CA THR A 507 -9.96 0.63 5.54
C THR A 507 -11.19 1.39 6.04
N ALA A 508 -11.03 2.60 6.56
CA ALA A 508 -12.11 3.43 7.10
C ALA A 508 -13.16 3.79 6.03
N ILE A 509 -12.73 4.21 4.83
CA ILE A 509 -13.63 4.51 3.72
C ILE A 509 -14.38 3.24 3.26
N SER A 510 -13.70 2.08 3.27
CA SER A 510 -14.34 0.81 2.93
C SER A 510 -15.37 0.39 3.98
N GLU A 511 -15.10 0.56 5.28
CA GLU A 511 -16.07 0.34 6.36
C GLU A 511 -17.30 1.23 6.20
N ARG A 512 -17.09 2.52 5.92
CA ARG A 512 -18.17 3.47 5.64
C ARG A 512 -19.00 3.04 4.42
N GLY A 513 -18.38 2.71 3.31
CA GLY A 513 -19.08 2.27 2.11
C GLY A 513 -19.87 0.97 2.35
N MET A 514 -19.29 0.00 3.05
CA MET A 514 -19.97 -1.23 3.42
C MET A 514 -21.14 -0.99 4.40
N SER A 515 -21.11 0.02 5.24
CA SER A 515 -22.22 0.36 6.14
C SER A 515 -23.49 0.76 5.36
N LYS A 516 -23.35 1.35 4.19
CA LYS A 516 -24.46 1.79 3.32
C LYS A 516 -25.14 0.63 2.58
N ILE A 517 -24.52 -0.56 2.51
CA ILE A 517 -25.15 -1.76 1.91
C ILE A 517 -26.09 -2.39 2.93
N GLN A 518 -27.33 -2.64 2.55
CA GLN A 518 -28.34 -3.24 3.42
C GLN A 518 -28.04 -4.72 3.71
N ARG A 519 -28.67 -5.29 4.74
CA ARG A 519 -28.67 -6.74 4.97
C ARG A 519 -29.45 -7.45 3.87
N LYS A 520 -28.98 -8.66 3.52
CA LYS A 520 -29.71 -9.53 2.59
C LYS A 520 -31.06 -9.91 3.22
N VAL A 521 -32.11 -9.62 2.50
CA VAL A 521 -33.45 -10.12 2.89
C VAL A 521 -33.50 -11.61 2.52
N PRO A 522 -33.83 -12.50 3.46
CA PRO A 522 -34.04 -13.92 3.13
C PRO A 522 -35.06 -14.05 2.01
N GLU A 523 -34.74 -14.79 0.96
CA GLU A 523 -35.78 -15.18 -0.01
C GLU A 523 -36.79 -16.03 0.75
N LEU A 524 -38.06 -15.58 0.79
CA LEU A 524 -39.15 -16.41 1.28
C LEU A 524 -39.18 -17.65 0.39
N THR A 525 -38.79 -18.80 0.93
CA THR A 525 -38.99 -20.08 0.28
C THR A 525 -40.51 -20.18 0.00
N LYS A 526 -40.88 -20.08 -1.27
CA LYS A 526 -42.22 -20.49 -1.68
C LYS A 526 -42.28 -21.99 -1.41
N GLU A 527 -42.95 -22.37 -0.30
CA GLU A 527 -43.38 -23.73 -0.05
C GLU A 527 -44.29 -24.22 -1.17
#